data_6926913c8fcf984c8ac3252bc7f394b2
#
_entry.id   6926913c8fcf984c8ac3252bc7f394b2
#
_cell.length_a   1.000
_cell.length_b   1.000
_cell.length_c   1.000
_cell.angle_alpha   90.00
_cell.angle_beta   90.00
_cell.angle_gamma   90.00
#
_symmetry.space_group_name_H-M   'P 1'
#
loop_
_entity.id
_entity.type
_entity.pdbx_description
1 polymer ?
#
loop_
_entity_poly.entity_id
_entity_poly.type
_entity_poly.pdbx_seq_one_letter_code
_entity_poly.pdbx_strand_id
1 'polypeptide(L)'
;LIGHLLFPVRPLQDNLARCYEQLARYLELKSRMFDPDIEDQSQAPLYDLALANGLLMATLNQTKLSLLTRLRGDRGQRGTRRTLHYYFVAQDIHERASSSHIQYQTLREHFRYSDVLFRFQRLMSMQGQACQQLSRCILLRQPYQHDPHFERAFTHIDAALERMRDNG
;
A
#
# COMPACT_ATOMS: atom_id res chain seq x y z
N LEU A 1 33.09 -13.87 -7.43
CA LEU A 1 32.86 -14.47 -6.10
C LEU A 1 32.19 -13.49 -5.15
N ILE A 2 32.58 -12.23 -5.17
CA ILE A 2 31.91 -11.17 -4.38
C ILE A 2 30.48 -10.97 -4.88
N GLY A 3 30.21 -11.12 -6.17
CA GLY A 3 28.87 -11.08 -6.74
C GLY A 3 27.96 -12.17 -6.20
N HIS A 4 28.49 -13.37 -5.92
CA HIS A 4 27.70 -14.48 -5.39
C HIS A 4 27.17 -14.23 -3.96
N LEU A 5 27.92 -13.51 -3.14
CA LEU A 5 27.49 -13.14 -1.79
C LEU A 5 26.42 -12.06 -1.76
N LEU A 6 26.32 -11.25 -2.81
CA LEU A 6 25.31 -10.20 -2.96
C LEU A 6 24.01 -10.70 -3.63
N PHE A 7 24.11 -11.76 -4.44
CA PHE A 7 23.00 -12.31 -5.21
C PHE A 7 21.83 -12.88 -4.37
N PRO A 8 22.03 -13.52 -3.22
CA PRO A 8 20.90 -14.08 -2.46
C PRO A 8 19.92 -13.04 -1.92
N VAL A 9 20.36 -11.79 -1.74
CA VAL A 9 19.50 -10.69 -1.23
C VAL A 9 18.71 -10.02 -2.35
N ARG A 10 19.25 -10.01 -3.56
CA ARG A 10 18.66 -9.31 -4.70
C ARG A 10 17.29 -9.84 -5.11
N PRO A 11 17.05 -11.18 -5.25
CA PRO A 11 15.71 -11.67 -5.56
C PRO A 11 14.68 -11.29 -4.50
N LEU A 12 15.06 -11.26 -3.23
CA LEU A 12 14.19 -10.86 -2.15
C LEU A 12 13.85 -9.38 -2.23
N GLN A 13 14.83 -8.53 -2.53
CA GLN A 13 14.62 -7.10 -2.74
C GLN A 13 13.74 -6.84 -3.96
N ASP A 14 13.94 -7.58 -5.05
CA ASP A 14 13.11 -7.48 -6.24
C ASP A 14 11.66 -7.85 -5.94
N ASN A 15 11.42 -8.91 -5.17
CA ASN A 15 10.10 -9.31 -4.74
C ASN A 15 9.46 -8.25 -3.84
N LEU A 16 10.21 -7.68 -2.91
CA LEU A 16 9.73 -6.62 -2.03
C LEU A 16 9.38 -5.36 -2.81
N ALA A 17 10.23 -4.95 -3.75
CA ALA A 17 9.97 -3.82 -4.63
C ALA A 17 8.71 -4.04 -5.45
N ARG A 18 8.49 -5.25 -5.95
CA ARG A 18 7.26 -5.63 -6.67
C ARG A 18 6.04 -5.56 -5.77
N CYS A 19 6.13 -5.95 -4.51
CA CYS A 19 5.06 -5.77 -3.54
C CYS A 19 4.64 -4.31 -3.43
N TYR A 20 5.59 -3.41 -3.29
CA TYR A 20 5.31 -1.97 -3.17
C TYR A 20 4.77 -1.38 -4.48
N GLU A 21 5.25 -1.82 -5.63
CA GLU A 21 4.72 -1.40 -6.92
C GLU A 21 3.26 -1.82 -7.10
N GLN A 22 2.95 -3.07 -6.77
CA GLN A 22 1.59 -3.58 -6.86
C GLN A 22 0.67 -2.98 -5.79
N LEU A 23 1.20 -2.70 -4.61
CA LEU A 23 0.47 -1.99 -3.56
C LEU A 23 0.13 -0.56 -4.01
N ALA A 24 1.07 0.12 -4.66
CA ALA A 24 0.86 1.45 -5.24
C ALA A 24 -0.29 1.43 -6.25
N ARG A 25 -0.30 0.44 -7.16
CA ARG A 25 -1.37 0.28 -8.13
C ARG A 25 -2.71 0.00 -7.47
N TYR A 26 -2.74 -0.89 -6.49
CA TYR A 26 -3.95 -1.21 -5.73
C TYR A 26 -4.52 0.03 -5.04
N LEU A 27 -3.69 0.80 -4.35
CA LEU A 27 -4.10 2.03 -3.67
C LEU A 27 -4.61 3.09 -4.64
N GLU A 28 -3.96 3.23 -5.80
CA GLU A 28 -4.41 4.15 -6.85
C GLU A 28 -5.78 3.76 -7.39
N LEU A 29 -5.99 2.48 -7.72
CA LEU A 29 -7.28 1.97 -8.18
C LEU A 29 -8.35 2.16 -7.11
N LYS A 30 -8.01 1.90 -5.86
CA LYS A 30 -8.94 2.09 -4.75
C LYS A 30 -9.26 3.57 -4.52
N SER A 31 -8.29 4.46 -4.71
CA SER A 31 -8.52 5.91 -4.60
C SER A 31 -9.60 6.38 -5.59
N ARG A 32 -9.65 5.80 -6.77
CA ARG A 32 -10.66 6.13 -7.79
C ARG A 32 -12.07 5.76 -7.33
N MET A 33 -12.21 4.77 -6.46
CA MET A 33 -13.51 4.38 -5.90
C MET A 33 -14.12 5.47 -5.01
N PHE A 34 -13.28 6.37 -4.47
CA PHE A 34 -13.73 7.51 -3.68
C PHE A 34 -14.05 8.76 -4.51
N ASP A 35 -13.92 8.67 -5.83
CA ASP A 35 -14.28 9.76 -6.73
C ASP A 35 -15.80 9.92 -6.76
N PRO A 36 -16.35 11.09 -6.35
CA PRO A 36 -17.79 11.30 -6.35
C PRO A 36 -18.41 11.31 -7.75
N ASP A 37 -17.60 11.53 -8.78
CA ASP A 37 -18.05 11.59 -10.17
C ASP A 37 -18.07 10.22 -10.86
N ILE A 38 -17.58 9.17 -10.21
CA ILE A 38 -17.68 7.81 -10.76
C ILE A 38 -19.13 7.34 -10.70
N GLU A 39 -19.68 7.02 -11.86
CA GLU A 39 -21.00 6.43 -11.98
C GLU A 39 -21.03 5.03 -11.35
N ASP A 40 -22.06 4.78 -10.52
CA ASP A 40 -22.24 3.52 -9.79
C ASP A 40 -22.38 2.29 -10.70
N GLN A 41 -22.56 2.49 -11.99
CA GLN A 41 -22.92 1.42 -12.92
C GLN A 41 -21.74 0.77 -13.63
N SER A 42 -20.53 1.30 -13.47
CA SER A 42 -19.35 0.72 -14.11
C SER A 42 -18.73 -0.37 -13.23
N GLN A 43 -18.83 -1.62 -13.69
CA GLN A 43 -18.19 -2.75 -13.02
C GLN A 43 -16.68 -2.87 -13.35
N ALA A 44 -16.22 -2.17 -14.38
CA ALA A 44 -14.81 -2.24 -14.82
C ALA A 44 -13.82 -1.81 -13.74
N PRO A 45 -14.04 -0.71 -12.97
CA PRO A 45 -13.13 -0.35 -11.88
C PRO A 45 -13.05 -1.40 -10.77
N LEU A 46 -14.16 -2.06 -10.44
CA LEU A 46 -14.18 -3.13 -9.45
C LEU A 46 -13.41 -4.35 -9.93
N TYR A 47 -13.53 -4.69 -11.21
CA TYR A 47 -12.79 -5.79 -11.80
C TYR A 47 -11.29 -5.53 -11.78
N ASP A 48 -10.86 -4.33 -12.18
CA ASP A 48 -9.44 -3.95 -12.16
C ASP A 48 -8.88 -3.96 -10.73
N LEU A 49 -9.65 -3.49 -9.76
CA LEU A 49 -9.28 -3.51 -8.35
C LEU A 49 -9.12 -4.94 -7.84
N ALA A 50 -10.04 -5.84 -8.19
CA ALA A 50 -9.97 -7.24 -7.81
C ALA A 50 -8.75 -7.94 -8.42
N LEU A 51 -8.42 -7.67 -9.68
CA LEU A 51 -7.21 -8.18 -10.32
C LEU A 51 -5.95 -7.69 -9.62
N ALA A 52 -5.87 -6.39 -9.35
CA ALA A 52 -4.73 -5.80 -8.67
C ALA A 52 -4.56 -6.38 -7.26
N ASN A 53 -5.67 -6.59 -6.54
CA ASN A 53 -5.65 -7.23 -5.24
C ASN A 53 -5.12 -8.66 -5.30
N GLY A 54 -5.58 -9.44 -6.27
CA GLY A 54 -5.12 -10.82 -6.47
C GLY A 54 -3.62 -10.91 -6.76
N LEU A 55 -3.12 -10.03 -7.63
CA LEU A 55 -1.69 -9.96 -7.95
C LEU A 55 -0.85 -9.55 -6.72
N LEU A 56 -1.33 -8.57 -5.97
CA LEU A 56 -0.66 -8.11 -4.76
C LEU A 56 -0.60 -9.22 -3.71
N MET A 57 -1.71 -9.91 -3.46
CA MET A 57 -1.76 -11.02 -2.51
C MET A 57 -0.80 -12.14 -2.90
N ALA A 58 -0.75 -12.49 -4.19
CA ALA A 58 0.17 -13.52 -4.69
C ALA A 58 1.63 -13.11 -4.47
N THR A 59 1.97 -11.86 -4.75
CA THR A 59 3.34 -11.35 -4.56
C THR A 59 3.71 -11.23 -3.09
N LEU A 60 2.80 -10.79 -2.23
CA LEU A 60 3.01 -10.78 -0.78
C LEU A 60 3.28 -12.18 -0.25
N ASN A 61 2.50 -13.16 -0.71
CA ASN A 61 2.67 -14.55 -0.29
C ASN A 61 4.01 -15.13 -0.76
N GLN A 62 4.39 -14.87 -2.00
CA GLN A 62 5.66 -15.28 -2.56
C GLN A 62 6.83 -14.66 -1.79
N THR A 63 6.75 -13.38 -1.47
CA THR A 63 7.76 -12.67 -0.69
C THR A 63 7.86 -13.23 0.72
N LYS A 64 6.73 -13.54 1.34
CA LYS A 64 6.67 -14.19 2.65
C LYS A 64 7.41 -15.53 2.65
N LEU A 65 7.15 -16.37 1.66
CA LEU A 65 7.81 -17.67 1.53
C LEU A 65 9.33 -17.53 1.34
N SER A 66 9.75 -16.58 0.52
CA SER A 66 11.17 -16.27 0.32
C SER A 66 11.83 -15.80 1.61
N LEU A 67 11.16 -14.94 2.38
CA LEU A 67 11.65 -14.47 3.69
C LEU A 67 11.78 -15.61 4.69
N LEU A 68 10.77 -16.47 4.79
CA LEU A 68 10.79 -17.61 5.72
C LEU A 68 11.91 -18.60 5.38
N THR A 69 12.09 -18.89 4.09
CA THR A 69 13.18 -19.75 3.63
C THR A 69 14.54 -19.17 4.02
N ARG A 70 14.70 -17.87 3.84
CA ARG A 70 15.94 -17.17 4.15
C ARG A 70 16.19 -17.11 5.65
N LEU A 71 15.17 -16.86 6.47
CA LEU A 71 15.30 -16.84 7.93
C LEU A 71 15.70 -18.20 8.50
N ARG A 72 15.30 -19.30 7.85
CA ARG A 72 15.72 -20.66 8.25
C ARG A 72 17.19 -20.93 7.91
N GLY A 73 17.66 -20.40 6.78
CA GLY A 73 19.03 -20.63 6.31
C GLY A 73 20.03 -19.58 6.76
N ASP A 74 19.57 -18.41 7.16
CA ASP A 74 20.42 -17.27 7.43
C ASP A 74 20.31 -16.81 8.88
N ARG A 75 21.42 -16.68 9.52
CA ARG A 75 21.52 -16.49 10.97
C ARG A 75 21.44 -15.01 11.36
N GLY A 76 20.36 -14.33 10.95
CA GLY A 76 20.01 -13.01 11.47
C GLY A 76 20.78 -11.84 10.89
N GLN A 77 21.06 -11.87 9.61
CA GLN A 77 21.69 -10.75 8.92
C GLN A 77 20.81 -9.50 8.99
N ARG A 78 21.44 -8.35 9.19
CA ARG A 78 20.76 -7.05 9.30
C ARG A 78 19.87 -6.74 8.09
N GLY A 79 20.29 -7.15 6.88
CA GLY A 79 19.51 -6.97 5.65
C GLY A 79 18.19 -7.70 5.66
N THR A 80 18.14 -8.93 6.22
CA THR A 80 16.91 -9.73 6.31
C THR A 80 15.90 -9.11 7.28
N ARG A 81 16.35 -8.59 8.42
CA ARG A 81 15.49 -7.91 9.39
C ARG A 81 14.86 -6.66 8.79
N ARG A 82 15.63 -5.87 8.06
CA ARG A 82 15.15 -4.67 7.39
C ARG A 82 14.10 -5.01 6.32
N THR A 83 14.37 -6.03 5.53
CA THR A 83 13.44 -6.51 4.51
C THR A 83 12.14 -7.04 5.14
N LEU A 84 12.25 -7.77 6.25
CA LEU A 84 11.11 -8.26 7.01
C LEU A 84 10.24 -7.11 7.52
N HIS A 85 10.86 -6.04 8.02
CA HIS A 85 10.14 -4.85 8.46
C HIS A 85 9.34 -4.22 7.31
N TYR A 86 9.96 -4.02 6.16
CA TYR A 86 9.27 -3.47 4.98
C TYR A 86 8.16 -4.38 4.47
N TYR A 87 8.35 -5.69 4.55
CA TYR A 87 7.30 -6.65 4.23
C TYR A 87 6.07 -6.49 5.14
N PHE A 88 6.27 -6.41 6.44
CA PHE A 88 5.18 -6.22 7.39
C PHE A 88 4.48 -4.89 7.20
N VAL A 89 5.20 -3.82 6.87
CA VAL A 89 4.61 -2.52 6.55
C VAL A 89 3.71 -2.63 5.32
N ALA A 90 4.16 -3.29 4.26
CA ALA A 90 3.37 -3.50 3.05
C ALA A 90 2.09 -4.31 3.34
N GLN A 91 2.22 -5.38 4.12
CA GLN A 91 1.09 -6.20 4.54
C GLN A 91 0.08 -5.40 5.35
N ASP A 92 0.54 -4.59 6.30
CA ASP A 92 -0.30 -3.75 7.14
C ASP A 92 -1.07 -2.71 6.31
N ILE A 93 -0.41 -2.05 5.37
CA ILE A 93 -1.05 -1.10 4.45
C ILE A 93 -2.15 -1.79 3.65
N HIS A 94 -1.86 -2.98 3.10
CA HIS A 94 -2.83 -3.76 2.33
C HIS A 94 -4.05 -4.15 3.19
N GLU A 95 -3.84 -4.64 4.38
CA GLU A 95 -4.92 -5.03 5.29
C GLU A 95 -5.83 -3.85 5.64
N ARG A 96 -5.24 -2.71 5.97
CA ARG A 96 -6.00 -1.49 6.28
C ARG A 96 -6.77 -0.97 5.08
N ALA A 97 -6.15 -0.97 3.91
CA ALA A 97 -6.81 -0.54 2.67
C ALA A 97 -7.95 -1.49 2.29
N SER A 98 -7.78 -2.79 2.47
CA SER A 98 -8.81 -3.80 2.18
C SER A 98 -9.99 -3.73 3.13
N SER A 99 -9.74 -3.52 4.42
CA SER A 99 -10.80 -3.43 5.43
C SER A 99 -11.68 -2.20 5.27
N SER A 100 -11.20 -1.16 4.62
CA SER A 100 -11.98 0.07 4.37
C SER A 100 -13.07 -0.11 3.28
N HIS A 101 -13.14 -1.26 2.63
CA HIS A 101 -14.09 -1.49 1.53
C HIS A 101 -15.56 -1.43 1.99
N ILE A 102 -15.87 -1.95 3.17
CA ILE A 102 -17.23 -1.92 3.72
C ILE A 102 -17.64 -0.48 4.06
N GLN A 103 -16.70 0.34 4.51
CA GLN A 103 -16.96 1.74 4.86
C GLN A 103 -17.11 2.64 3.63
N TYR A 104 -16.62 2.19 2.47
CA TYR A 104 -16.66 2.95 1.22
C TYR A 104 -18.09 3.33 0.80
N GLN A 105 -19.01 2.36 0.73
CA GLN A 105 -20.38 2.61 0.33
C GLN A 105 -21.09 3.53 1.32
N THR A 106 -20.89 3.28 2.61
CA THR A 106 -21.47 4.11 3.68
C THR A 106 -20.96 5.54 3.60
N LEU A 107 -19.65 5.73 3.41
CA LEU A 107 -19.03 7.05 3.27
C LEU A 107 -19.55 7.76 2.02
N ARG A 108 -19.70 7.04 0.91
CA ARG A 108 -20.20 7.59 -0.35
C ARG A 108 -21.63 8.07 -0.22
N GLU A 109 -22.50 7.30 0.42
CA GLU A 109 -23.90 7.66 0.63
C GLU A 109 -24.05 8.88 1.54
N HIS A 110 -23.30 8.94 2.64
CA HIS A 110 -23.41 9.98 3.65
C HIS A 110 -22.65 11.26 3.27
N PHE A 111 -21.56 11.16 2.51
CA PHE A 111 -20.63 12.26 2.26
C PHE A 111 -20.44 12.59 0.78
N ARG A 112 -21.38 12.17 -0.08
CA ARG A 112 -21.31 12.38 -1.54
C ARG A 112 -21.06 13.83 -1.93
N TYR A 113 -21.60 14.78 -1.18
CA TYR A 113 -21.48 16.21 -1.46
C TYR A 113 -20.49 16.93 -0.54
N SER A 114 -19.75 16.19 0.29
CA SER A 114 -18.73 16.78 1.16
C SER A 114 -17.34 16.57 0.56
N ASP A 115 -16.39 17.42 0.95
CA ASP A 115 -15.01 17.32 0.58
C ASP A 115 -14.27 16.13 1.25
N VAL A 116 -14.93 15.39 2.14
CA VAL A 116 -14.36 14.23 2.84
C VAL A 116 -13.96 13.13 1.87
N LEU A 117 -14.83 12.78 0.91
CA LEU A 117 -14.50 11.78 -0.12
C LEU A 117 -13.29 12.20 -0.95
N PHE A 118 -13.23 13.47 -1.34
CA PHE A 118 -12.11 14.02 -2.07
C PHE A 118 -10.80 13.91 -1.26
N ARG A 119 -10.85 14.19 0.04
CA ARG A 119 -9.70 14.07 0.93
C ARG A 119 -9.23 12.62 1.06
N PHE A 120 -10.16 11.66 1.17
CA PHE A 120 -9.83 10.24 1.18
C PHE A 120 -9.17 9.79 -0.12
N GLN A 121 -9.73 10.19 -1.25
CA GLN A 121 -9.15 9.90 -2.56
C GLN A 121 -7.72 10.43 -2.65
N ARG A 122 -7.51 11.68 -2.26
CA ARG A 122 -6.20 12.31 -2.26
C ARG A 122 -5.22 11.59 -1.35
N LEU A 123 -5.65 11.20 -0.15
CA LEU A 123 -4.79 10.47 0.79
C LEU A 123 -4.36 9.13 0.21
N MET A 124 -5.29 8.35 -0.33
CA MET A 124 -4.96 7.05 -0.93
C MET A 124 -4.04 7.20 -2.14
N SER A 125 -4.25 8.21 -2.96
CA SER A 125 -3.39 8.52 -4.09
C SER A 125 -1.97 8.87 -3.61
N MET A 126 -1.84 9.65 -2.55
CA MET A 126 -0.54 10.00 -1.95
C MET A 126 0.15 8.76 -1.37
N GLN A 127 -0.60 7.87 -0.71
CA GLN A 127 -0.07 6.60 -0.23
C GLN A 127 0.45 5.73 -1.38
N GLY A 128 -0.30 5.68 -2.48
CA GLY A 128 0.13 4.97 -3.70
C GLY A 128 1.43 5.53 -4.26
N GLN A 129 1.56 6.85 -4.32
CA GLN A 129 2.79 7.52 -4.77
C GLN A 129 3.97 7.22 -3.83
N ALA A 130 3.74 7.23 -2.53
CA ALA A 130 4.78 6.88 -1.55
C ALA A 130 5.23 5.43 -1.71
N CYS A 131 4.32 4.49 -1.94
CA CYS A 131 4.65 3.09 -2.20
C CYS A 131 5.44 2.92 -3.49
N GLN A 132 5.12 3.69 -4.53
CA GLN A 132 5.86 3.66 -5.80
C GLN A 132 7.29 4.18 -5.61
N GLN A 133 7.46 5.26 -4.84
CA GLN A 133 8.78 5.78 -4.49
C GLN A 133 9.58 4.78 -3.66
N LEU A 134 8.95 4.12 -2.69
CA LEU A 134 9.57 3.07 -1.89
C LEU A 134 10.04 1.91 -2.77
N SER A 135 9.23 1.49 -3.73
CA SER A 135 9.62 0.45 -4.70
C SER A 135 10.90 0.83 -5.42
N ARG A 136 10.98 2.05 -5.93
CA ARG A 136 12.16 2.55 -6.63
C ARG A 136 13.38 2.62 -5.70
N CYS A 137 13.20 3.10 -4.48
CA CYS A 137 14.30 3.19 -3.50
C CYS A 137 14.84 1.80 -3.15
N ILE A 138 13.99 0.80 -3.03
CA ILE A 138 14.39 -0.58 -2.78
C ILE A 138 15.20 -1.12 -3.96
N LEU A 139 14.74 -0.92 -5.19
CA LEU A 139 15.46 -1.36 -6.39
C LEU A 139 16.82 -0.68 -6.56
N LEU A 140 16.89 0.61 -6.27
CA LEU A 140 18.10 1.41 -6.43
C LEU A 140 18.96 1.44 -5.16
N ARG A 141 18.51 0.81 -4.08
CA ARG A 141 19.17 0.81 -2.76
C ARG A 141 19.41 2.23 -2.22
N GLN A 142 18.47 3.13 -2.51
CA GLN A 142 18.51 4.50 -2.03
C GLN A 142 17.67 4.67 -0.78
N PRO A 143 18.03 5.59 0.14
CA PRO A 143 17.20 5.88 1.29
C PRO A 143 15.88 6.54 0.86
N TYR A 144 14.80 6.13 1.46
CA TYR A 144 13.50 6.74 1.26
C TYR A 144 13.40 8.04 2.06
N GLN A 145 12.97 9.10 1.39
CA GLN A 145 12.69 10.38 2.03
C GLN A 145 11.18 10.57 2.10
N HIS A 146 10.68 10.60 3.32
CA HIS A 146 9.26 10.77 3.58
C HIS A 146 8.81 12.22 3.27
N ASP A 147 7.70 12.35 2.53
CA ASP A 147 7.15 13.67 2.24
C ASP A 147 6.33 14.15 3.45
N PRO A 148 6.69 15.29 4.07
CA PRO A 148 5.95 15.82 5.22
C PRO A 148 4.50 16.19 4.90
N HIS A 149 4.14 16.46 3.66
CA HIS A 149 2.75 16.70 3.26
C HIS A 149 1.86 15.49 3.47
N PHE A 150 2.41 14.28 3.36
CA PHE A 150 1.70 13.04 3.59
C PHE A 150 1.21 12.93 5.04
N GLU A 151 2.07 13.20 6.00
CA GLU A 151 1.71 13.15 7.43
C GLU A 151 0.63 14.18 7.77
N ARG A 152 0.70 15.38 7.22
CA ARG A 152 -0.31 16.42 7.43
C ARG A 152 -1.67 15.99 6.89
N ALA A 153 -1.71 15.44 5.68
CA ALA A 153 -2.94 14.95 5.07
C ALA A 153 -3.56 13.83 5.90
N PHE A 154 -2.76 12.92 6.42
CA PHE A 154 -3.20 11.82 7.27
C PHE A 154 -3.79 12.34 8.58
N THR A 155 -3.11 13.27 9.24
CA THR A 155 -3.58 13.90 10.49
C THR A 155 -4.91 14.62 10.29
N HIS A 156 -5.07 15.34 9.18
CA HIS A 156 -6.32 16.04 8.87
C HIS A 156 -7.49 15.08 8.68
N ILE A 157 -7.25 13.93 8.06
CA ILE A 157 -8.30 12.92 7.84
C ILE A 157 -8.68 12.24 9.15
N ASP A 158 -7.72 11.87 9.98
CA ASP A 158 -7.98 11.29 11.28
C ASP A 158 -8.82 12.25 12.13
N ALA A 159 -8.47 13.52 12.16
CA ALA A 159 -9.24 14.54 12.89
C ALA A 159 -10.67 14.70 12.34
N ALA A 160 -10.84 14.61 11.01
CA ALA A 160 -12.15 14.68 10.38
C ALA A 160 -13.02 13.47 10.72
N LEU A 161 -12.42 12.27 10.72
CA LEU A 161 -13.11 11.02 11.08
C LEU A 161 -13.54 11.01 12.55
N GLU A 162 -12.68 11.49 13.45
CA GLU A 162 -13.01 11.60 14.87
C GLU A 162 -14.19 12.55 15.09
N ARG A 163 -14.20 13.71 14.45
CA ARG A 163 -15.31 14.66 14.53
C ARG A 163 -16.63 14.08 14.05
N MET A 164 -16.59 13.27 12.99
CA MET A 164 -17.79 12.61 12.48
C MET A 164 -18.28 11.51 13.42
N ARG A 165 -17.39 10.80 14.07
CA ARG A 165 -17.74 9.78 15.06
C ARG A 165 -18.38 10.37 16.29
N ASP A 166 -17.91 11.53 16.74
CA ASP A 166 -18.45 12.23 17.93
C ASP A 166 -19.80 12.89 17.66
N ASN A 167 -20.13 13.20 16.41
CA ASN A 167 -21.38 13.81 15.99
C ASN A 167 -22.46 12.81 15.54
N GLY A 168 -22.14 11.51 15.52
CA GLY A 168 -23.06 10.44 15.17
C GLY A 168 -23.59 9.73 16.38
#